data_0bc732c9070224716049d90819ed32e9
#
_entry.id   0bc732c9070224716049d90819ed32e9
#
_cell.length_a   1.000
_cell.length_b   1.000
_cell.length_c   1.000
_cell.angle_alpha   90.00
_cell.angle_beta   90.00
_cell.angle_gamma   90.00
#
_symmetry.space_group_name_H-M   'P 1'
#
loop_
_entity.id
_entity.type
_entity.pdbx_description
1 polymer ?
#
loop_
_entity_poly.entity_id
_entity_poly.type
_entity_poly.pdbx_seq_one_letter_code
_entity_poly.pdbx_strand_id
1 'polypeptide(L)'
;MAESMKGGRKLAITDAAYKKNLPRTAVHILTVLYGLACLWLFYRQSIADLSVAGPIPFESDLPLHISMIIEDGWYYSFTAYVYQLLYVVFRGTTIGIALFLGLCAWATVYVMERLVCRLGKYGERTWFTLLLALSLNFVMPVYIRAVGEYRYVSYQSGNIWHNSTYICMRLAALAVLCVYFRLEEKYREGITWQEWGTFALLNVLCTGIKPSFLLVFSPIMGIFLLADLFRRVPLKRILVFGSALLPSGLVILWQNSVLFGTGTG
;
A
#
# COMPACT_ATOMS: atom_id res chain seq x y z
N MET A 1 -11.60 -42.49 37.14
CA MET A 1 -10.33 -43.12 36.77
C MET A 1 -10.39 -43.41 35.28
N ALA A 2 -9.38 -43.06 34.54
CA ALA A 2 -9.22 -43.11 33.12
C ALA A 2 -9.51 -41.77 32.43
N GLU A 3 -8.49 -41.00 32.39
CA GLU A 3 -8.05 -40.03 31.48
C GLU A 3 -8.37 -40.33 30.02
N SER A 4 -9.05 -39.43 29.38
CA SER A 4 -9.09 -39.36 27.94
C SER A 4 -8.19 -38.21 27.47
N MET A 5 -6.94 -38.48 27.30
CA MET A 5 -6.04 -37.70 26.44
C MET A 5 -6.52 -37.79 24.99
N LYS A 6 -7.40 -36.94 24.57
CA LYS A 6 -7.55 -36.60 23.16
C LYS A 6 -6.72 -35.38 22.87
N GLY A 7 -5.44 -35.63 22.69
CA GLY A 7 -4.54 -34.69 22.03
C GLY A 7 -5.12 -34.31 20.70
N GLY A 8 -5.54 -33.05 20.59
CA GLY A 8 -5.80 -32.43 19.31
C GLY A 8 -4.56 -32.60 18.44
N ARG A 9 -4.63 -33.48 17.46
CA ARG A 9 -3.74 -33.46 16.31
C ARG A 9 -3.95 -32.09 15.64
N LYS A 10 -3.24 -31.10 16.16
CA LYS A 10 -2.86 -29.97 15.32
C LYS A 10 -2.29 -30.64 14.06
N LEU A 11 -2.83 -30.29 12.93
CA LEU A 11 -2.17 -30.53 11.65
C LEU A 11 -0.81 -29.80 11.72
N ALA A 12 0.12 -30.41 12.39
CA ALA A 12 1.53 -30.21 12.18
C ALA A 12 1.78 -30.77 10.78
N ILE A 13 1.46 -29.98 9.75
CA ILE A 13 2.17 -30.09 8.49
C ILE A 13 3.61 -29.95 8.93
N THR A 14 4.28 -31.06 8.99
CA THR A 14 5.57 -31.20 9.65
C THR A 14 6.54 -30.24 9.00
N ASP A 15 7.10 -29.31 9.78
CA ASP A 15 8.12 -28.32 9.38
C ASP A 15 9.23 -28.94 8.50
N ALA A 16 9.47 -30.22 8.62
CA ALA A 16 10.45 -30.99 7.85
C ALA A 16 10.09 -31.18 6.37
N ALA A 17 8.82 -31.37 6.01
CA ALA A 17 8.38 -31.46 4.60
C ALA A 17 8.35 -30.09 3.95
N TYR A 18 8.10 -29.05 4.74
CA TYR A 18 8.03 -27.67 4.32
C TYR A 18 9.43 -27.06 4.04
N LYS A 19 10.44 -27.46 4.80
CA LYS A 19 11.83 -27.02 4.62
C LYS A 19 12.53 -27.63 3.38
N LYS A 20 11.96 -28.63 2.75
CA LYS A 20 12.72 -29.47 1.81
C LYS A 20 12.66 -29.04 0.33
N ASN A 21 11.70 -28.24 -0.12
CA ASN A 21 11.41 -28.18 -1.56
C ASN A 21 11.57 -26.84 -2.27
N LEU A 22 11.66 -25.68 -1.59
CA LEU A 22 11.99 -24.42 -2.24
C LEU A 22 12.77 -23.50 -1.29
N PRO A 23 14.07 -23.31 -1.50
CA PRO A 23 14.85 -22.47 -0.62
C PRO A 23 14.32 -21.02 -0.67
N ARG A 24 14.22 -20.37 0.47
CA ARG A 24 13.79 -18.95 0.57
C ARG A 24 14.56 -18.05 -0.41
N THR A 25 15.81 -18.37 -0.67
CA THR A 25 16.65 -17.69 -1.67
C THR A 25 16.04 -17.68 -3.07
N ALA A 26 15.43 -18.80 -3.51
CA ALA A 26 14.78 -18.84 -4.82
C ALA A 26 13.57 -17.89 -4.89
N VAL A 27 12.79 -17.80 -3.80
CA VAL A 27 11.67 -16.84 -3.75
C VAL A 27 12.17 -15.40 -3.68
N HIS A 28 13.30 -15.13 -3.01
CA HIS A 28 13.92 -13.81 -3.05
C HIS A 28 14.34 -13.43 -4.47
N ILE A 29 14.93 -14.36 -5.24
CA ILE A 29 15.26 -14.12 -6.63
C ILE A 29 14.00 -13.78 -7.44
N LEU A 30 12.92 -14.55 -7.28
CA LEU A 30 11.63 -14.24 -7.92
C LEU A 30 11.11 -12.85 -7.53
N THR A 31 11.26 -12.46 -6.27
CA THR A 31 10.87 -11.12 -5.79
C THR A 31 11.72 -10.01 -6.43
N VAL A 32 13.02 -10.25 -6.61
CA VAL A 32 13.90 -9.31 -7.33
C VAL A 32 13.50 -9.21 -8.80
N LEU A 33 13.27 -10.36 -9.46
CA LEU A 33 12.79 -10.38 -10.85
C LEU A 33 11.46 -9.66 -11.03
N TYR A 34 10.54 -9.80 -10.08
CA TYR A 34 9.30 -9.03 -10.04
C TYR A 34 9.58 -7.52 -9.95
N GLY A 35 10.46 -7.08 -9.06
CA GLY A 35 10.86 -5.67 -8.94
C GLY A 35 11.47 -5.12 -10.24
N LEU A 36 12.34 -5.89 -10.88
CA LEU A 36 12.95 -5.52 -12.17
C LEU A 36 11.92 -5.46 -13.31
N ALA A 37 10.97 -6.40 -13.34
CA ALA A 37 9.87 -6.38 -14.30
C ALA A 37 8.95 -5.15 -14.09
N CYS A 38 8.64 -4.81 -12.84
CA CYS A 38 7.91 -3.59 -12.51
C CYS A 38 8.68 -2.32 -12.93
N LEU A 39 9.97 -2.26 -12.66
CA LEU A 39 10.83 -1.16 -13.09
C LEU A 39 10.80 -0.99 -14.61
N TRP A 40 11.00 -2.08 -15.36
CA TRP A 40 10.93 -2.07 -16.82
C TRP A 40 9.55 -1.60 -17.31
N LEU A 41 8.46 -2.12 -16.71
CA LEU A 41 7.10 -1.73 -17.04
C LEU A 41 6.88 -0.24 -16.82
N PHE A 42 7.23 0.30 -15.64
CA PHE A 42 7.06 1.72 -15.34
C PHE A 42 7.93 2.62 -16.22
N TYR A 43 9.13 2.16 -16.59
CA TYR A 43 9.94 2.89 -17.56
C TYR A 43 9.23 2.96 -18.92
N ARG A 44 8.72 1.83 -19.42
CA ARG A 44 7.96 1.80 -20.69
C ARG A 44 6.71 2.67 -20.64
N GLN A 45 6.01 2.67 -19.51
CA GLN A 45 4.85 3.55 -19.30
C GLN A 45 5.25 5.02 -19.28
N SER A 46 6.34 5.38 -18.60
CA SER A 46 6.75 6.77 -18.42
C SER A 46 7.23 7.48 -19.70
N ILE A 47 7.61 6.71 -20.72
CA ILE A 47 8.02 7.23 -22.04
C ILE A 47 6.94 7.04 -23.11
N ALA A 48 5.74 6.63 -22.75
CA ALA A 48 4.65 6.45 -23.70
C ALA A 48 4.19 7.80 -24.25
N ASP A 49 4.07 7.89 -25.56
CA ASP A 49 3.60 9.09 -26.26
C ASP A 49 2.06 9.13 -26.19
N LEU A 50 1.52 10.12 -25.50
CA LEU A 50 0.07 10.35 -25.36
C LEU A 50 -0.56 10.95 -26.63
N SER A 51 0.25 11.47 -27.57
CA SER A 51 -0.24 12.07 -28.81
C SER A 51 -0.58 11.06 -29.91
N VAL A 52 -0.15 9.81 -29.74
CA VAL A 52 -0.39 8.74 -30.73
C VAL A 52 -1.81 8.22 -30.62
N ALA A 53 -2.60 8.42 -31.68
CA ALA A 53 -3.95 7.86 -31.77
C ALA A 53 -3.86 6.32 -31.93
N GLY A 54 -4.45 5.57 -31.00
CA GLY A 54 -4.51 4.10 -31.03
C GLY A 54 -4.27 3.48 -29.66
N PRO A 55 -4.29 2.13 -29.57
CA PRO A 55 -4.00 1.45 -28.31
C PRO A 55 -2.54 1.69 -27.92
N ILE A 56 -2.35 2.46 -26.84
CA ILE A 56 -1.01 2.76 -26.29
C ILE A 56 -0.48 1.50 -25.63
N PRO A 57 0.70 0.98 -26.07
CA PRO A 57 1.34 -0.12 -25.37
C PRO A 57 1.59 0.25 -23.91
N PHE A 58 1.22 -0.65 -22.98
CA PHE A 58 1.37 -0.41 -21.53
C PHE A 58 0.56 0.77 -21.00
N GLU A 59 -0.69 0.91 -21.42
CA GLU A 59 -1.63 1.96 -20.99
C GLU A 59 -1.58 2.21 -19.48
N SER A 60 -1.37 3.48 -19.08
CA SER A 60 -1.17 3.91 -17.69
C SER A 60 -1.43 5.41 -17.54
N ASP A 61 -1.80 5.84 -16.33
CA ASP A 61 -1.89 7.25 -15.95
C ASP A 61 -0.52 7.92 -15.80
N LEU A 62 0.57 7.14 -15.79
CA LEU A 62 1.90 7.65 -15.44
C LEU A 62 2.38 8.77 -16.37
N PRO A 63 2.26 8.67 -17.72
CA PRO A 63 2.68 9.76 -18.60
C PRO A 63 1.90 11.05 -18.35
N LEU A 64 0.59 10.95 -18.12
CA LEU A 64 -0.26 12.08 -17.81
C LEU A 64 0.17 12.74 -16.48
N HIS A 65 0.40 11.96 -15.43
CA HIS A 65 0.88 12.48 -14.17
C HIS A 65 2.25 13.18 -14.30
N ILE A 66 3.15 12.64 -15.13
CA ILE A 66 4.46 13.24 -15.38
C ILE A 66 4.28 14.60 -16.08
N SER A 67 3.49 14.68 -17.16
CA SER A 67 3.20 15.92 -17.87
C SER A 67 2.58 16.96 -16.95
N MET A 68 1.52 16.62 -16.21
CA MET A 68 0.87 17.54 -15.26
C MET A 68 1.84 18.09 -14.19
N ILE A 69 2.80 17.29 -13.73
CA ILE A 69 3.76 17.71 -12.71
C ILE A 69 4.89 18.54 -13.30
N ILE A 70 5.48 18.08 -14.42
CA ILE A 70 6.69 18.68 -14.98
C ILE A 70 6.36 19.88 -15.86
N GLU A 71 5.30 19.83 -16.66
CA GLU A 71 4.92 20.86 -17.61
C GLU A 71 3.96 21.89 -16.98
N ASP A 72 2.93 21.41 -16.25
CA ASP A 72 1.88 22.25 -15.69
C ASP A 72 2.16 22.71 -14.25
N GLY A 73 3.15 22.09 -13.58
CA GLY A 73 3.51 22.44 -12.19
C GLY A 73 2.45 22.05 -11.15
N TRP A 74 1.69 20.99 -11.38
CA TRP A 74 0.62 20.54 -10.47
C TRP A 74 1.14 19.69 -9.32
N TYR A 75 1.33 20.30 -8.15
CA TYR A 75 1.85 19.65 -6.94
C TYR A 75 0.72 19.30 -5.95
N TYR A 76 -0.18 18.42 -6.32
CA TYR A 76 -1.34 18.02 -5.52
C TYR A 76 -1.10 16.80 -4.59
N SER A 77 0.08 16.21 -4.66
CA SER A 77 0.42 15.03 -3.85
C SER A 77 1.91 14.98 -3.50
N PHE A 78 2.28 14.24 -2.47
CA PHE A 78 3.68 14.04 -2.11
C PHE A 78 4.47 13.33 -3.21
N THR A 79 3.82 12.45 -3.95
CA THR A 79 4.43 11.81 -5.14
C THR A 79 4.80 12.83 -6.22
N ALA A 80 4.05 13.92 -6.37
CA ALA A 80 4.36 14.96 -7.32
C ALA A 80 5.72 15.60 -7.00
N TYR A 81 5.98 15.96 -5.75
CA TYR A 81 7.28 16.49 -5.32
C TYR A 81 8.42 15.47 -5.51
N VAL A 82 8.16 14.19 -5.23
CA VAL A 82 9.15 13.13 -5.45
C VAL A 82 9.46 12.99 -6.94
N TYR A 83 8.45 13.01 -7.82
CA TYR A 83 8.63 12.91 -9.26
C TYR A 83 9.43 14.10 -9.81
N GLN A 84 9.09 15.32 -9.40
CA GLN A 84 9.84 16.52 -9.75
C GLN A 84 11.30 16.44 -9.31
N LEU A 85 11.56 16.04 -8.06
CA LEU A 85 12.92 15.88 -7.55
C LEU A 85 13.72 14.84 -8.36
N LEU A 86 13.11 13.69 -8.62
CA LEU A 86 13.76 12.62 -9.38
C LEU A 86 14.01 13.05 -10.83
N TYR A 87 13.07 13.74 -11.46
CA TYR A 87 13.25 14.27 -12.81
C TYR A 87 14.44 15.23 -12.90
N VAL A 88 14.60 16.13 -11.93
CA VAL A 88 15.76 17.04 -11.86
C VAL A 88 17.05 16.27 -11.60
N VAL A 89 17.08 15.36 -10.63
CA VAL A 89 18.27 14.55 -10.27
C VAL A 89 18.74 13.71 -11.45
N PHE A 90 17.80 13.14 -12.20
CA PHE A 90 18.10 12.30 -13.38
C PHE A 90 18.15 13.10 -14.70
N ARG A 91 18.44 14.42 -14.60
CA ARG A 91 18.70 15.33 -15.74
C ARG A 91 17.59 15.35 -16.80
N GLY A 92 16.33 15.42 -16.37
CA GLY A 92 15.20 15.50 -17.29
C GLY A 92 14.75 14.16 -17.87
N THR A 93 15.19 13.04 -17.29
CA THR A 93 14.73 11.72 -17.71
C THR A 93 13.77 11.10 -16.70
N THR A 94 12.86 10.25 -17.16
CA THR A 94 11.85 9.59 -16.33
C THR A 94 12.38 8.32 -15.63
N ILE A 95 13.65 7.95 -15.87
CA ILE A 95 14.25 6.72 -15.33
C ILE A 95 14.23 6.70 -13.80
N GLY A 96 14.46 7.87 -13.16
CA GLY A 96 14.41 7.99 -11.70
C GLY A 96 13.01 7.68 -11.14
N ILE A 97 11.96 8.14 -11.83
CA ILE A 97 10.56 7.86 -11.47
C ILE A 97 10.27 6.37 -11.60
N ALA A 98 10.70 5.74 -12.70
CA ALA A 98 10.54 4.30 -12.92
C ALA A 98 11.28 3.47 -11.86
N LEU A 99 12.51 3.85 -11.50
CA LEU A 99 13.29 3.23 -10.42
C LEU A 99 12.54 3.33 -9.08
N PHE A 100 12.04 4.49 -8.73
CA PHE A 100 11.29 4.71 -7.50
C PHE A 100 10.03 3.83 -7.45
N LEU A 101 9.25 3.78 -8.52
CA LEU A 101 8.05 2.95 -8.59
C LEU A 101 8.36 1.45 -8.53
N GLY A 102 9.41 1.01 -9.23
CA GLY A 102 9.90 -0.37 -9.16
C GLY A 102 10.34 -0.76 -7.75
N LEU A 103 11.04 0.14 -7.05
CA LEU A 103 11.42 -0.05 -5.65
C LEU A 103 10.20 -0.10 -4.72
N CYS A 104 9.20 0.76 -4.93
CA CYS A 104 7.96 0.72 -4.17
C CYS A 104 7.22 -0.62 -4.36
N ALA A 105 7.11 -1.09 -5.61
CA ALA A 105 6.49 -2.38 -5.92
C ALA A 105 7.26 -3.55 -5.27
N TRP A 106 8.58 -3.54 -5.36
CA TRP A 106 9.45 -4.54 -4.75
C TRP A 106 9.37 -4.53 -3.22
N ALA A 107 9.47 -3.37 -2.58
CA ALA A 107 9.36 -3.21 -1.12
C ALA A 107 7.98 -3.63 -0.58
N THR A 108 6.92 -3.41 -1.37
CA THR A 108 5.56 -3.81 -1.03
C THR A 108 5.47 -5.31 -0.72
N VAL A 109 6.22 -6.17 -1.42
CA VAL A 109 6.24 -7.63 -1.17
C VAL A 109 6.71 -7.94 0.25
N TYR A 110 7.78 -7.27 0.71
CA TYR A 110 8.35 -7.53 2.04
C TYR A 110 7.50 -6.95 3.18
N VAL A 111 6.84 -5.81 2.94
CA VAL A 111 5.90 -5.25 3.93
C VAL A 111 4.65 -6.12 3.99
N MET A 112 4.16 -6.60 2.84
CA MET A 112 3.06 -7.57 2.77
C MET A 112 3.40 -8.88 3.49
N GLU A 113 4.63 -9.40 3.33
CA GLU A 113 5.08 -10.60 4.07
C GLU A 113 4.98 -10.40 5.58
N ARG A 114 5.38 -9.21 6.10
CA ARG A 114 5.23 -8.91 7.53
C ARG A 114 3.78 -8.97 7.99
N LEU A 115 2.89 -8.41 7.19
CA LEU A 115 1.45 -8.41 7.48
C LEU A 115 0.87 -9.82 7.42
N VAL A 116 1.23 -10.60 6.40
CA VAL A 116 0.84 -12.02 6.24
C VAL A 116 1.31 -12.84 7.45
N CYS A 117 2.56 -12.69 7.86
CA CYS A 117 3.09 -13.40 9.03
C CYS A 117 2.31 -13.05 10.30
N ARG A 118 1.97 -11.78 10.48
CA ARG A 118 1.23 -11.34 11.67
C ARG A 118 -0.20 -11.84 11.66
N LEU A 119 -0.95 -11.63 10.60
CA LEU A 119 -2.37 -12.01 10.50
C LEU A 119 -2.55 -13.53 10.46
N GLY A 120 -1.65 -14.23 9.77
CA GLY A 120 -1.66 -15.69 9.71
C GLY A 120 -1.08 -16.37 10.93
N LYS A 121 -0.56 -15.60 11.92
CA LYS A 121 0.12 -16.11 13.12
C LYS A 121 1.27 -17.06 12.80
N TYR A 122 1.93 -16.85 11.68
CA TYR A 122 3.15 -17.58 11.33
C TYR A 122 4.29 -17.11 12.25
N GLY A 123 4.88 -18.01 13.00
CA GLY A 123 5.95 -17.68 13.96
C GLY A 123 7.21 -17.16 13.28
N GLU A 124 7.52 -17.65 12.09
CA GLU A 124 8.71 -17.29 11.33
C GLU A 124 8.39 -16.94 9.89
N ARG A 125 9.25 -16.12 9.26
CA ARG A 125 9.20 -15.83 7.84
C ARG A 125 9.82 -16.98 7.06
N THR A 126 8.99 -17.66 6.30
CA THR A 126 9.38 -18.82 5.48
C THR A 126 9.37 -18.45 3.99
N TRP A 127 9.83 -19.37 3.14
CA TRP A 127 9.67 -19.24 1.70
C TRP A 127 8.18 -19.12 1.30
N PHE A 128 7.28 -19.80 2.02
CA PHE A 128 5.85 -19.78 1.76
C PHE A 128 5.23 -18.41 2.05
N THR A 129 5.56 -17.79 3.19
CA THR A 129 5.03 -16.46 3.53
C THR A 129 5.48 -15.40 2.54
N LEU A 130 6.72 -15.51 2.05
CA LEU A 130 7.24 -14.61 1.02
C LEU A 130 6.59 -14.87 -0.35
N LEU A 131 6.41 -16.14 -0.74
CA LEU A 131 5.73 -16.50 -1.98
C LEU A 131 4.26 -16.06 -1.95
N LEU A 132 3.57 -16.27 -0.82
CA LEU A 132 2.19 -15.79 -0.64
C LEU A 132 2.13 -14.26 -0.75
N ALA A 133 3.04 -13.55 -0.10
CA ALA A 133 3.12 -12.08 -0.20
C ALA A 133 3.38 -11.61 -1.63
N LEU A 134 4.26 -12.29 -2.36
CA LEU A 134 4.50 -12.01 -3.78
C LEU A 134 3.22 -12.27 -4.61
N SER A 135 2.55 -13.40 -4.40
CA SER A 135 1.32 -13.76 -5.12
C SER A 135 0.19 -12.76 -4.87
N LEU A 136 0.06 -12.23 -3.65
CA LEU A 136 -0.93 -11.20 -3.32
C LEU A 136 -0.72 -9.88 -4.07
N ASN A 137 0.48 -9.65 -4.63
CA ASN A 137 0.71 -8.49 -5.49
C ASN A 137 0.11 -8.65 -6.89
N PHE A 138 -0.30 -9.83 -7.29
CA PHE A 138 -0.99 -10.10 -8.56
C PHE A 138 -2.51 -10.21 -8.41
N VAL A 139 -3.04 -10.09 -7.19
CA VAL A 139 -4.50 -10.07 -6.97
C VAL A 139 -5.03 -8.73 -7.43
N MET A 140 -5.86 -8.78 -8.44
CA MET A 140 -6.50 -7.62 -9.08
C MET A 140 -8.03 -7.79 -9.06
N PRO A 141 -8.79 -6.70 -9.17
CA PRO A 141 -10.25 -6.79 -9.36
C PRO A 141 -10.59 -7.67 -10.57
N VAL A 142 -11.55 -8.56 -10.38
CA VAL A 142 -12.01 -9.42 -11.47
C VAL A 142 -12.88 -8.59 -12.41
N TYR A 143 -12.49 -8.55 -13.69
CA TYR A 143 -13.27 -7.95 -14.76
C TYR A 143 -13.88 -9.04 -15.64
N ILE A 144 -15.20 -9.05 -15.73
CA ILE A 144 -15.94 -9.98 -16.60
C ILE A 144 -16.67 -9.15 -17.64
N ARG A 145 -16.17 -9.17 -18.87
CA ARG A 145 -16.73 -8.39 -20.00
C ARG A 145 -18.21 -8.66 -20.25
N ALA A 146 -18.67 -9.89 -19.99
CA ALA A 146 -20.07 -10.25 -20.16
C ALA A 146 -21.01 -9.60 -19.13
N VAL A 147 -20.46 -9.07 -18.01
CA VAL A 147 -21.23 -8.46 -16.91
C VAL A 147 -21.15 -6.92 -16.97
N GLY A 148 -20.11 -6.35 -17.55
CA GLY A 148 -19.94 -4.91 -17.67
C GLY A 148 -19.21 -4.51 -18.94
N GLU A 149 -19.69 -3.47 -19.61
CA GLU A 149 -19.07 -2.93 -20.83
C GLU A 149 -17.76 -2.22 -20.53
N TYR A 150 -17.62 -1.68 -19.31
CA TYR A 150 -16.48 -0.87 -18.94
C TYR A 150 -15.44 -1.68 -18.19
N ARG A 151 -14.18 -1.55 -18.62
CA ARG A 151 -13.00 -2.17 -17.98
C ARG A 151 -12.73 -1.65 -16.57
N TYR A 152 -13.28 -0.50 -16.23
CA TYR A 152 -13.12 0.16 -14.94
C TYR A 152 -14.32 -0.11 -14.06
N VAL A 153 -14.06 -0.65 -12.85
CA VAL A 153 -15.07 -0.72 -11.79
C VAL A 153 -15.10 0.64 -11.12
N SER A 154 -16.03 1.51 -11.53
CA SER A 154 -16.03 2.93 -11.16
C SER A 154 -14.75 3.61 -11.69
N TYR A 155 -14.01 4.31 -10.83
CA TYR A 155 -12.74 4.96 -11.19
C TYR A 155 -11.52 4.07 -10.99
N GLN A 156 -11.68 2.77 -10.71
CA GLN A 156 -10.56 1.87 -10.49
C GLN A 156 -10.27 1.04 -11.73
N SER A 157 -9.03 1.13 -12.20
CA SER A 157 -8.53 0.24 -13.24
C SER A 157 -8.48 -1.21 -12.73
N GLY A 158 -8.86 -2.16 -13.59
CA GLY A 158 -8.64 -3.58 -13.34
C GLY A 158 -7.16 -3.98 -13.28
N ASN A 159 -6.27 -3.05 -13.57
CA ASN A 159 -4.82 -3.25 -13.56
C ASN A 159 -4.16 -2.38 -12.48
N ILE A 160 -3.54 -3.01 -11.48
CA ILE A 160 -2.88 -2.29 -10.37
C ILE A 160 -1.67 -1.45 -10.82
N TRP A 161 -1.05 -1.77 -11.93
CA TRP A 161 0.10 -1.02 -12.49
C TRP A 161 -0.33 0.17 -13.35
N HIS A 162 -1.62 0.35 -13.60
CA HIS A 162 -2.14 1.49 -14.36
C HIS A 162 -1.93 2.82 -13.63
N ASN A 163 -2.13 2.83 -12.31
CA ASN A 163 -2.08 4.04 -11.49
C ASN A 163 -0.81 4.08 -10.62
N SER A 164 0.14 4.92 -10.99
CA SER A 164 1.44 5.03 -10.33
C SER A 164 1.35 5.49 -8.87
N THR A 165 0.43 6.41 -8.55
CA THR A 165 0.23 6.88 -7.17
C THR A 165 -0.33 5.77 -6.28
N TYR A 166 -1.10 4.83 -6.85
CA TYR A 166 -1.59 3.66 -6.13
C TYR A 166 -0.46 2.73 -5.69
N ILE A 167 0.57 2.55 -6.51
CA ILE A 167 1.75 1.72 -6.17
C ILE A 167 2.46 2.29 -4.93
N CYS A 168 2.70 3.60 -4.91
CA CYS A 168 3.32 4.27 -3.77
C CYS A 168 2.43 4.22 -2.52
N MET A 169 1.13 4.52 -2.69
CA MET A 169 0.15 4.50 -1.60
C MET A 169 0.03 3.10 -1.00
N ARG A 170 0.04 2.03 -1.81
CA ARG A 170 -0.06 0.65 -1.35
C ARG A 170 1.07 0.29 -0.40
N LEU A 171 2.31 0.68 -0.69
CA LEU A 171 3.45 0.48 0.20
C LEU A 171 3.23 1.19 1.54
N ALA A 172 2.86 2.47 1.49
CA ALA A 172 2.60 3.27 2.68
C ALA A 172 1.42 2.72 3.50
N ALA A 173 0.32 2.35 2.85
CA ALA A 173 -0.86 1.76 3.49
C ALA A 173 -0.55 0.45 4.22
N LEU A 174 0.25 -0.43 3.62
CA LEU A 174 0.69 -1.65 4.27
C LEU A 174 1.57 -1.38 5.49
N ALA A 175 2.43 -0.36 5.41
CA ALA A 175 3.22 0.08 6.57
C ALA A 175 2.32 0.61 7.69
N VAL A 176 1.30 1.43 7.36
CA VAL A 176 0.28 1.88 8.31
C VAL A 176 -0.41 0.68 8.97
N LEU A 177 -0.86 -0.31 8.19
CA LEU A 177 -1.52 -1.50 8.72
C LEU A 177 -0.61 -2.32 9.63
N CYS A 178 0.68 -2.49 9.28
CA CYS A 178 1.65 -3.17 10.15
C CYS A 178 1.79 -2.48 11.51
N VAL A 179 1.82 -1.15 11.53
CA VAL A 179 1.91 -0.37 12.77
C VAL A 179 0.56 -0.39 13.50
N TYR A 180 -0.56 -0.21 12.79
CA TYR A 180 -1.90 -0.26 13.36
C TYR A 180 -2.15 -1.55 14.14
N PHE A 181 -1.94 -2.72 13.52
CA PHE A 181 -2.17 -3.99 14.20
C PHE A 181 -1.22 -4.23 15.39
N ARG A 182 -0.03 -3.62 15.37
CA ARG A 182 0.86 -3.63 16.54
C ARG A 182 0.32 -2.77 17.67
N LEU A 183 -0.24 -1.60 17.36
CA LEU A 183 -0.73 -0.65 18.35
C LEU A 183 -2.11 -1.05 18.87
N GLU A 184 -2.97 -1.64 18.03
CA GLU A 184 -4.31 -2.09 18.41
C GLU A 184 -4.27 -3.10 19.56
N GLU A 185 -3.25 -3.95 19.62
CA GLU A 185 -3.09 -4.92 20.70
C GLU A 185 -2.78 -4.28 22.05
N LYS A 186 -2.17 -3.09 22.06
CA LYS A 186 -1.64 -2.48 23.28
C LYS A 186 -2.20 -1.10 23.64
N TYR A 187 -2.91 -0.41 22.72
CA TYR A 187 -3.34 0.98 22.97
C TYR A 187 -4.25 1.11 24.18
N ARG A 188 -4.94 0.05 24.55
CA ARG A 188 -5.80 -0.03 25.74
C ARG A 188 -5.01 0.13 27.03
N GLU A 189 -3.76 -0.28 27.05
CA GLU A 189 -2.81 -0.06 28.16
C GLU A 189 -2.08 1.27 28.04
N GLY A 190 -1.92 1.75 26.81
CA GLY A 190 -1.31 3.01 26.43
C GLY A 190 -0.26 2.86 25.35
N ILE A 191 -0.06 3.93 24.60
CA ILE A 191 0.97 4.06 23.57
C ILE A 191 1.93 5.18 23.93
N THR A 192 3.18 5.04 23.54
CA THR A 192 4.21 6.06 23.71
C THR A 192 4.06 7.16 22.65
N TRP A 193 4.64 8.34 22.90
CA TRP A 193 4.68 9.42 21.92
C TRP A 193 5.38 9.04 20.62
N GLN A 194 6.41 8.22 20.69
CA GLN A 194 7.09 7.72 19.50
C GLN A 194 6.21 6.83 18.64
N GLU A 195 5.43 5.97 19.27
CA GLU A 195 4.48 5.10 18.57
C GLU A 195 3.32 5.88 17.97
N TRP A 196 2.76 6.84 18.73
CA TRP A 196 1.75 7.76 18.23
C TRP A 196 2.28 8.54 17.03
N GLY A 197 3.47 9.14 17.18
CA GLY A 197 4.12 9.93 16.12
C GLY A 197 4.44 9.11 14.87
N THR A 198 4.94 7.88 15.05
CA THR A 198 5.20 6.96 13.92
C THR A 198 3.91 6.62 13.17
N PHE A 199 2.84 6.33 13.90
CA PHE A 199 1.55 6.01 13.30
C PHE A 199 0.94 7.23 12.58
N ALA A 200 0.98 8.41 13.22
CA ALA A 200 0.52 9.66 12.62
C ALA A 200 1.31 10.02 11.36
N LEU A 201 2.66 9.93 11.41
CA LEU A 201 3.52 10.23 10.28
C LEU A 201 3.25 9.31 9.09
N LEU A 202 3.11 8.01 9.32
CA LEU A 202 2.81 7.05 8.25
C LEU A 202 1.43 7.32 7.63
N ASN A 203 0.42 7.69 8.43
CA ASN A 203 -0.89 8.10 7.89
C ASN A 203 -0.78 9.38 7.07
N VAL A 204 -0.03 10.39 7.54
CA VAL A 204 0.25 11.62 6.80
C VAL A 204 0.93 11.32 5.46
N LEU A 205 1.97 10.50 5.45
CA LEU A 205 2.68 10.10 4.23
C LEU A 205 1.75 9.35 3.26
N CYS A 206 0.99 8.38 3.78
CA CYS A 206 0.04 7.63 2.96
C CYS A 206 -1.04 8.53 2.35
N THR A 207 -1.62 9.43 3.15
CA THR A 207 -2.65 10.38 2.72
C THR A 207 -2.09 11.41 1.73
N GLY A 208 -0.88 11.90 1.97
CA GLY A 208 -0.21 12.83 1.06
C GLY A 208 0.11 12.22 -0.31
N ILE A 209 0.35 10.92 -0.36
CA ILE A 209 0.47 10.19 -1.63
C ILE A 209 -0.90 10.10 -2.31
N LYS A 210 -1.89 9.55 -1.60
CA LYS A 210 -3.27 9.38 -2.09
C LYS A 210 -4.25 9.23 -0.92
N PRO A 211 -5.29 10.05 -0.81
CA PRO A 211 -6.19 10.06 0.35
C PRO A 211 -7.11 8.83 0.43
N SER A 212 -7.26 8.07 -0.65
CA SER A 212 -8.21 6.96 -0.76
C SER A 212 -8.07 5.91 0.35
N PHE A 213 -6.85 5.63 0.82
CA PHE A 213 -6.65 4.71 1.94
C PHE A 213 -7.26 5.26 3.23
N LEU A 214 -6.97 6.52 3.58
CA LEU A 214 -7.49 7.13 4.81
C LEU A 214 -9.01 7.22 4.81
N LEU A 215 -9.62 7.53 3.65
CA LEU A 215 -11.09 7.62 3.52
C LEU A 215 -11.79 6.30 3.83
N VAL A 216 -11.13 5.17 3.61
CA VAL A 216 -11.65 3.84 3.98
C VAL A 216 -11.21 3.43 5.39
N PHE A 217 -9.95 3.68 5.72
CA PHE A 217 -9.34 3.23 6.98
C PHE A 217 -9.91 3.98 8.19
N SER A 218 -10.11 5.30 8.09
CA SER A 218 -10.55 6.11 9.24
C SER A 218 -11.96 5.75 9.74
N PRO A 219 -13.01 5.56 8.89
CA PRO A 219 -14.31 5.12 9.40
C PRO A 219 -14.27 3.70 9.98
N ILE A 220 -13.49 2.78 9.39
CA ILE A 220 -13.32 1.44 9.93
C ILE A 220 -12.67 1.51 11.31
N MET A 221 -11.57 2.24 11.46
CA MET A 221 -10.93 2.46 12.76
C MET A 221 -11.88 3.13 13.74
N GLY A 222 -12.68 4.11 13.28
CA GLY A 222 -13.69 4.78 14.10
C GLY A 222 -14.74 3.81 14.66
N ILE A 223 -15.23 2.87 13.85
CA ILE A 223 -16.16 1.82 14.28
C ILE A 223 -15.53 0.95 15.37
N PHE A 224 -14.27 0.53 15.21
CA PHE A 224 -13.55 -0.27 16.22
C PHE A 224 -13.37 0.51 17.52
N LEU A 225 -12.97 1.79 17.45
CA LEU A 225 -12.80 2.63 18.63
C LEU A 225 -14.14 2.89 19.35
N LEU A 226 -15.22 3.05 18.60
CA LEU A 226 -16.57 3.17 19.15
C LEU A 226 -17.00 1.87 19.85
N ALA A 227 -16.74 0.71 19.25
CA ALA A 227 -17.00 -0.58 19.88
C ALA A 227 -16.21 -0.74 21.19
N ASP A 228 -14.98 -0.28 21.24
CA ASP A 228 -14.15 -0.33 22.44
C ASP A 228 -14.62 0.64 23.54
N LEU A 229 -15.28 1.75 23.17
CA LEU A 229 -15.96 2.63 24.13
C LEU A 229 -17.08 1.85 24.88
N PHE A 230 -17.88 1.06 24.17
CA PHE A 230 -18.90 0.20 24.79
C PHE A 230 -18.28 -0.94 25.62
N ARG A 231 -17.05 -1.37 25.31
CA ARG A 231 -16.27 -2.32 26.10
C ARG A 231 -15.57 -1.70 27.30
N ARG A 232 -15.89 -0.44 27.61
CA ARG A 232 -15.34 0.33 28.75
C ARG A 232 -13.83 0.57 28.67
N VAL A 233 -13.25 0.62 27.49
CA VAL A 233 -11.88 1.12 27.30
C VAL A 233 -11.85 2.60 27.69
N PRO A 234 -10.84 3.07 28.47
CA PRO A 234 -10.80 4.46 28.90
C PRO A 234 -10.84 5.44 27.72
N LEU A 235 -11.77 6.39 27.74
CA LEU A 235 -11.98 7.37 26.67
C LEU A 235 -10.67 8.09 26.29
N LYS A 236 -9.83 8.44 27.29
CA LYS A 236 -8.51 9.04 27.04
C LYS A 236 -7.65 8.20 26.10
N ARG A 237 -7.66 6.88 26.22
CA ARG A 237 -6.88 5.96 25.35
C ARG A 237 -7.42 5.95 23.94
N ILE A 238 -8.74 5.89 23.81
CA ILE A 238 -9.45 5.97 22.53
C ILE A 238 -9.12 7.28 21.81
N LEU A 239 -9.22 8.41 22.50
CA LEU A 239 -8.94 9.74 21.94
C LEU A 239 -7.47 9.89 21.56
N VAL A 240 -6.52 9.45 22.39
CA VAL A 240 -5.09 9.49 22.05
C VAL A 240 -4.80 8.65 20.82
N PHE A 241 -5.35 7.44 20.71
CA PHE A 241 -5.10 6.59 19.53
C PHE A 241 -5.77 7.15 18.27
N GLY A 242 -7.03 7.59 18.38
CA GLY A 242 -7.78 8.18 17.25
C GLY A 242 -7.19 9.50 16.77
N SER A 243 -6.63 10.32 17.69
CA SER A 243 -6.04 11.61 17.33
C SER A 243 -4.84 11.51 16.38
N ALA A 244 -4.22 10.33 16.25
CA ALA A 244 -3.14 10.11 15.28
C ALA A 244 -3.58 10.26 13.81
N LEU A 245 -4.90 10.23 13.54
CA LEU A 245 -5.44 10.49 12.20
C LEU A 245 -5.63 11.99 11.90
N LEU A 246 -5.68 12.86 12.92
CA LEU A 246 -5.97 14.28 12.73
C LEU A 246 -4.97 15.01 11.81
N PRO A 247 -3.64 14.79 11.92
CA PRO A 247 -2.70 15.41 11.00
C PRO A 247 -2.96 15.06 9.52
N SER A 248 -3.47 13.85 9.25
CA SER A 248 -3.84 13.45 7.90
C SER A 248 -5.07 14.20 7.37
N GLY A 249 -5.97 14.63 8.23
CA GLY A 249 -7.09 15.51 7.88
C GLY A 249 -6.61 16.85 7.31
N LEU A 250 -5.56 17.42 7.88
CA LEU A 250 -4.95 18.66 7.35
C LEU A 250 -4.37 18.47 5.95
N VAL A 251 -3.78 17.29 5.70
CA VAL A 251 -3.27 16.94 4.36
C VAL A 251 -4.40 16.84 3.34
N ILE A 252 -5.55 16.26 3.70
CA ILE A 252 -6.73 16.23 2.81
C ILE A 252 -7.20 17.66 2.50
N LEU A 253 -7.28 18.51 3.51
CA LEU A 253 -7.68 19.91 3.30
C LEU A 253 -6.72 20.65 2.35
N TRP A 254 -5.41 20.43 2.54
CA TRP A 254 -4.40 20.98 1.62
C TRP A 254 -4.59 20.42 0.19
N GLN A 255 -4.72 19.12 0.00
CA GLN A 255 -4.93 18.51 -1.32
C GLN A 255 -6.20 19.06 -1.99
N ASN A 256 -7.29 19.17 -1.22
CA ASN A 256 -8.54 19.73 -1.70
C ASN A 256 -8.39 21.20 -2.14
N SER A 257 -7.64 22.02 -1.39
CA SER A 257 -7.38 23.41 -1.75
C SER A 257 -6.55 23.54 -3.03
N VAL A 258 -5.60 22.63 -3.27
CA VAL A 258 -4.79 22.62 -4.50
C VAL A 258 -5.61 22.17 -5.71
N LEU A 259 -6.45 21.15 -5.54
CA LEU A 259 -7.22 20.58 -6.65
C LEU A 259 -8.46 21.41 -7.02
N PHE A 260 -9.10 22.07 -6.04
CA PHE A 260 -10.40 22.72 -6.22
C PHE A 260 -10.40 24.18 -5.76
N GLY A 261 -9.37 24.68 -5.08
CA GLY A 261 -9.31 26.03 -4.51
C GLY A 261 -8.97 27.13 -5.51
N THR A 262 -8.46 26.78 -6.67
CA THR A 262 -8.24 27.73 -7.78
C THR A 262 -9.48 27.82 -8.67
N GLY A 263 -10.64 28.02 -8.02
CA GLY A 263 -11.90 28.28 -8.71
C GLY A 263 -11.87 29.62 -9.44
N THR A 264 -11.16 29.66 -10.54
CA THR A 264 -11.47 30.56 -11.63
C THR A 264 -12.37 29.79 -12.58
N GLY A 265 -13.68 29.92 -12.32
CA GLY A 265 -14.69 29.62 -13.31
C GLY A 265 -14.54 30.50 -14.53
#